data_29fad98348acaa6c55c4df9d5b9c3e48
#
_entry.id   29fad98348acaa6c55c4df9d5b9c3e48
#
_cell.length_a   1.000
_cell.length_b   1.000
_cell.length_c   1.000
_cell.angle_alpha   90.00
_cell.angle_beta   90.00
_cell.angle_gamma   90.00
#
_symmetry.space_group_name_H-M   'P 1'
#
loop_
_entity.id
_entity.type
_entity.pdbx_description
1 polymer ?
#
loop_
_entity_poly.entity_id
_entity_poly.type
_entity_poly.pdbx_seq_one_letter_code
_entity_poly.pdbx_strand_id
1 'polypeptide(L)' 'MATAIDRTAISNEDRVVQRLRECGASSLEDLTRLPGLDWVAVFSIIDRLNRAGFVVLKKNGADYRVSLEKGT' A
#
# COMPACT_ATOMS: atom_id res chain seq x y z
N MET A 1 21.67 17.60 -8.86
CA MET A 1 21.22 17.57 -8.29
C MET A 1 20.63 16.60 -7.48
N ALA A 2 20.19 16.93 -6.60
CA ALA A 2 19.71 16.10 -5.62
C ALA A 2 18.61 15.21 -6.02
N THR A 3 18.05 15.53 -7.05
CA THR A 3 16.93 14.77 -7.43
C THR A 3 17.22 13.34 -7.72
N ALA A 4 18.42 13.05 -8.03
CA ALA A 4 18.71 11.70 -8.38
C ALA A 4 18.52 10.76 -7.25
N ILE A 5 18.58 11.26 -6.07
CA ILE A 5 18.43 10.43 -4.97
C ILE A 5 17.12 9.79 -4.85
N ASP A 6 16.13 10.47 -5.26
CA ASP A 6 14.82 9.99 -5.06
C ASP A 6 14.51 8.72 -5.76
N ARG A 7 15.20 8.45 -6.82
CA ARG A 7 14.89 7.27 -7.52
C ARG A 7 15.25 6.04 -6.78
N THR A 8 16.32 6.06 -6.05
CA THR A 8 16.70 4.88 -5.33
C THR A 8 15.90 4.75 -4.08
N ALA A 9 15.32 5.84 -3.63
CA ALA A 9 14.57 5.80 -2.39
C ALA A 9 13.09 5.74 -2.67
N ILE A 10 12.67 4.72 -3.34
CA ILE A 10 11.26 4.55 -3.56
C ILE A 10 10.58 4.37 -2.23
N SER A 11 9.60 5.17 -1.93
CA SER A 11 8.97 5.11 -0.63
C SER A 11 8.18 3.84 -0.49
N ASN A 12 7.98 3.43 0.75
CA ASN A 12 7.20 2.24 1.01
C ASN A 12 5.77 2.42 0.54
N GLU A 13 5.31 3.64 0.60
CA GLU A 13 3.97 3.94 0.12
C GLU A 13 3.85 3.66 -1.36
N ASP A 14 4.85 4.05 -2.12
CA ASP A 14 4.87 3.79 -3.55
C ASP A 14 4.88 2.30 -3.83
N ARG A 15 5.59 1.54 -3.02
CA ARG A 15 5.66 0.11 -3.20
C ARG A 15 4.30 -0.53 -2.98
N VAL A 16 3.60 -0.09 -1.97
CA VAL A 16 2.28 -0.62 -1.69
C VAL A 16 1.33 -0.30 -2.84
N VAL A 17 1.35 0.93 -3.31
CA VAL A 17 0.48 1.32 -4.41
C VAL A 17 0.81 0.53 -5.67
N GLN A 18 2.08 0.35 -5.92
CA GLN A 18 2.51 -0.41 -7.09
C GLN A 18 1.99 -1.84 -7.00
N ARG A 19 2.09 -2.43 -5.84
CA ARG A 19 1.62 -3.79 -5.66
C ARG A 19 0.12 -3.88 -5.91
N LEU A 20 -0.62 -2.91 -5.43
CA LEU A 20 -2.05 -2.91 -5.62
C LEU A 20 -2.43 -2.73 -7.08
N ARG A 21 -1.62 -1.97 -7.82
CA ARG A 21 -1.89 -1.80 -9.23
C ARG A 21 -1.66 -3.08 -9.99
N GLU A 22 -0.65 -3.81 -9.60
CA GLU A 22 -0.30 -5.04 -10.31
C GLU A 22 -1.23 -6.18 -9.99
N CYS A 23 -1.65 -6.27 -8.75
CA CYS A 23 -2.45 -7.39 -8.31
C CYS A 23 -3.93 -7.09 -8.16
N GLY A 24 -4.29 -5.86 -8.22
CA GLY A 24 -5.66 -5.47 -8.00
C GLY A 24 -5.92 -5.31 -6.53
N ALA A 25 -6.43 -6.33 -5.89
CA ALA A 25 -6.66 -6.28 -4.47
C ALA A 25 -5.69 -7.20 -3.77
N SER A 26 -5.25 -6.83 -2.60
CA SER A 26 -4.32 -7.64 -1.82
C SER A 26 -4.74 -7.62 -0.37
N SER A 27 -4.43 -8.68 0.35
CA SER A 27 -4.68 -8.68 1.77
C SER A 27 -3.58 -7.92 2.47
N LEU A 28 -3.84 -7.50 3.69
CA LEU A 28 -2.80 -6.83 4.46
C LEU A 28 -1.61 -7.75 4.66
N GLU A 29 -1.88 -9.01 4.84
CA GLU A 29 -0.82 -9.97 5.04
C GLU A 29 0.10 -10.03 3.82
N ASP A 30 -0.46 -9.98 2.65
CA ASP A 30 0.34 -9.96 1.43
C ASP A 30 1.24 -8.75 1.38
N LEU A 31 0.75 -7.61 1.81
CA LEU A 31 1.55 -6.41 1.78
C LEU A 31 2.70 -6.46 2.78
N THR A 32 2.51 -7.16 3.88
CA THR A 32 3.60 -7.27 4.84
C THR A 32 4.71 -8.17 4.35
N ARG A 33 4.49 -8.89 3.27
CA ARG A 33 5.53 -9.72 2.72
C ARG A 33 6.49 -8.95 1.84
N LEU A 34 6.15 -7.72 1.51
CA LEU A 34 7.04 -6.92 0.71
C LEU A 34 8.30 -6.61 1.51
N PRO A 35 9.47 -6.67 0.87
CA PRO A 35 10.71 -6.43 1.58
C PRO A 35 10.74 -5.08 2.27
N GLY A 36 11.14 -5.08 3.51
CA GLY A 36 11.24 -3.82 4.24
C GLY A 36 9.95 -3.31 4.82
N LEU A 37 8.86 -4.04 4.67
CA LEU A 37 7.58 -3.62 5.21
C LEU A 37 7.14 -4.57 6.30
N ASP A 38 6.79 -4.03 7.45
CA ASP A 38 6.25 -4.83 8.52
C ASP A 38 4.81 -4.37 8.77
N TRP A 39 4.17 -4.96 9.77
CA TRP A 39 2.79 -4.64 10.05
C TRP A 39 2.57 -3.17 10.36
N VAL A 40 3.46 -2.60 11.15
CA VAL A 40 3.30 -1.21 11.55
C VAL A 40 3.40 -0.31 10.33
N ALA A 41 4.38 -0.54 9.49
CA ALA A 41 4.55 0.26 8.30
C ALA A 41 3.37 0.12 7.35
N VAL A 42 2.92 -1.11 7.15
CA VAL A 42 1.79 -1.34 6.25
C VAL A 42 0.54 -0.68 6.77
N PHE A 43 0.25 -0.86 8.05
CA PHE A 43 -0.93 -0.23 8.62
C PHE A 43 -0.89 1.28 8.50
N SER A 44 0.26 1.88 8.78
CA SER A 44 0.37 3.33 8.67
C SER A 44 0.12 3.81 7.25
N ILE A 45 0.69 3.11 6.29
CA ILE A 45 0.55 3.49 4.90
C ILE A 45 -0.89 3.33 4.45
N ILE A 46 -1.49 2.19 4.77
CA ILE A 46 -2.85 1.93 4.36
C ILE A 46 -3.83 2.89 5.00
N ASP A 47 -3.61 3.19 6.27
CA ASP A 47 -4.47 4.14 6.95
C ASP A 47 -4.40 5.51 6.28
N ARG A 48 -3.20 5.93 5.95
CA ARG A 48 -3.03 7.22 5.30
C ARG A 48 -3.66 7.23 3.91
N LEU A 49 -3.45 6.19 3.14
CA LEU A 49 -4.03 6.11 1.81
C LEU A 49 -5.54 6.01 1.85
N ASN A 50 -6.04 5.32 2.86
CA ASN A 50 -7.49 5.19 3.00
C ASN A 50 -8.12 6.52 3.35
N ARG A 51 -7.49 7.27 4.23
CA ARG A 51 -8.02 8.58 4.59
C ARG A 51 -7.97 9.55 3.44
N ALA A 52 -6.98 9.40 2.58
CA ALA A 52 -6.86 10.26 1.42
C ALA A 52 -7.77 9.84 0.28
N GLY A 53 -8.40 8.69 0.41
CA GLY A 53 -9.32 8.23 -0.63
C GLY A 53 -8.66 7.47 -1.76
N PHE A 54 -7.42 7.05 -1.58
CA PHE A 54 -6.74 6.32 -2.64
C PHE A 54 -6.99 4.81 -2.58
N VAL A 55 -7.30 4.28 -1.43
CA VAL A 55 -7.55 2.85 -1.32
C VAL A 55 -8.81 2.60 -0.52
N VAL A 56 -9.37 1.42 -0.71
CA VAL A 56 -10.54 1.00 0.00
C VAL A 56 -10.17 -0.23 0.81
N LEU A 57 -10.62 -0.26 2.05
CA LEU A 57 -10.39 -1.39 2.92
C LEU A 57 -11.69 -2.13 3.10
N LYS A 58 -11.65 -3.42 2.88
CA LYS A 58 -12.82 -4.24 3.11
C LYS A 58 -12.47 -5.37 4.04
N LYS A 59 -13.30 -5.58 5.02
CA LYS A 59 -13.06 -6.67 5.94
C LYS A 59 -13.53 -7.95 5.29
N ASN A 60 -12.68 -8.96 5.35
CA ASN A 60 -13.00 -10.22 4.72
C ASN A 60 -12.65 -11.32 5.70
N GLY A 61 -13.60 -11.71 6.53
CA GLY A 61 -13.34 -12.68 7.57
C GLY A 61 -12.39 -12.11 8.59
N ALA A 62 -11.28 -12.76 8.82
CA ALA A 62 -10.30 -12.29 9.77
C ALA A 62 -9.28 -11.36 9.14
N ASP A 63 -9.35 -11.17 7.85
CA ASP A 63 -8.40 -10.35 7.15
C ASP A 63 -9.02 -9.11 6.60
N TYR A 64 -8.18 -8.19 6.14
CA TYR A 64 -8.65 -7.03 5.42
C TYR A 64 -8.14 -7.10 4.00
N ARG A 65 -8.97 -6.73 3.07
CA ARG A 65 -8.58 -6.66 1.69
C ARG A 65 -8.46 -5.21 1.28
N VAL A 66 -7.34 -4.89 0.66
CA VAL A 66 -7.05 -3.53 0.26
C VAL A 66 -7.08 -3.45 -1.25
N SER A 67 -7.75 -2.46 -1.79
CA SER A 67 -7.76 -2.25 -3.23
C SER A 67 -7.69 -0.77 -3.52
N LEU A 68 -7.25 -0.42 -4.71
CA LEU A 68 -7.20 0.95 -5.11
C LEU A 68 -8.60 1.46 -5.41
N GLU A 69 -8.82 2.70 -5.02
CA GLU A 69 -10.11 3.31 -5.31
C GLU A 69 -10.18 3.64 -6.77
N LYS A 70 -11.20 3.14 -7.43
CA LYS A 70 -11.27 3.41 -8.79
C LYS A 70 -12.20 4.43 -9.15
N GLY A 71 -13.08 4.76 -8.50
CA GLY A 71 -14.14 5.60 -8.91
C GLY A 71 -13.84 7.01 -9.15
N THR A 72 -12.68 7.35 -9.06
CA THR A 72 -12.47 8.74 -9.26
C THR A 72 -12.18 9.11 -10.62
#